data_89fb148c333e40065d7f2a299f061d82
#
_entry.id   89fb148c333e40065d7f2a299f061d82
#
_cell.length_a   1.000
_cell.length_b   1.000
_cell.length_c   1.000
_cell.angle_alpha   90.00
_cell.angle_beta   90.00
_cell.angle_gamma   90.00
#
_symmetry.space_group_name_H-M   'P 1'
#
loop_
_entity.id
_entity.type
_entity.pdbx_description
1 polymer ?
#
loop_
_entity_poly.entity_id
_entity_poly.type
_entity_poly.pdbx_seq_one_letter_code
_entity_poly.pdbx_strand_id
1 'polypeptide(L)'
;MKRNLLLLLLLCVFAAVSGKAANPQKRVLCIAEQNTPHQGFCDAAKAWLDNHKKELNIDTTWVADLSNLPKGYFKRFQVVLMLNYPPYSAPHAWSKDAARDFEQYIDEGQGSFIGFHHATLLGDIFGAGEMWQWFSDFMGGIRWKDYISTLTDATVDVEDKRHPVMKDVPDTFLIEKDEWYTYDKNPRQNVHVLAHVDEHSYVPSSTVRMGDHPVVWTNERKKAKNVYFQFGHSASLFANPAFVKMFENAIKWAL
;
A
#
# COMPACT_ATOMS: atom_id res chain seq x y z
N MET A 1 27.03 -82.34 19.74
CA MET A 1 25.80 -81.55 19.64
C MET A 1 26.21 -80.06 19.69
N LYS A 2 26.24 -79.38 18.47
CA LYS A 2 26.57 -77.98 18.39
C LYS A 2 25.27 -77.24 17.99
N ARG A 3 24.77 -76.37 18.91
CA ARG A 3 23.59 -75.52 18.65
C ARG A 3 24.06 -74.27 17.97
N ASN A 4 23.64 -74.05 16.73
CA ASN A 4 23.80 -72.81 16.00
C ASN A 4 22.71 -71.79 16.43
N LEU A 5 23.16 -70.71 17.00
CA LEU A 5 22.30 -69.55 17.34
C LEU A 5 22.27 -68.59 16.16
N LEU A 6 21.12 -68.52 15.50
CA LEU A 6 20.88 -67.60 14.38
C LEU A 6 20.43 -66.28 14.94
N LEU A 7 21.29 -65.24 14.87
CA LEU A 7 20.97 -63.89 15.24
C LEU A 7 20.27 -63.18 14.06
N LEU A 8 18.97 -62.91 14.18
CA LEU A 8 18.23 -62.08 13.22
C LEU A 8 18.47 -60.60 13.58
N LEU A 9 19.25 -59.86 12.75
CA LEU A 9 19.35 -58.40 12.84
C LEU A 9 18.14 -57.79 12.14
N LEU A 10 17.23 -57.19 12.90
CA LEU A 10 16.14 -56.35 12.40
C LEU A 10 16.71 -54.96 12.08
N LEU A 11 16.92 -54.66 10.79
CA LEU A 11 17.23 -53.29 10.35
C LEU A 11 15.93 -52.47 10.32
N CYS A 12 15.71 -51.63 11.35
CA CYS A 12 14.69 -50.59 11.30
C CYS A 12 15.18 -49.44 10.41
N VAL A 13 14.70 -49.38 9.17
CA VAL A 13 14.91 -48.23 8.30
C VAL A 13 13.94 -47.12 8.75
N PHE A 14 14.44 -46.14 9.50
CA PHE A 14 13.73 -44.91 9.76
C PHE A 14 13.77 -44.06 8.49
N ALA A 15 12.68 -44.06 7.72
CA ALA A 15 12.46 -43.06 6.67
C ALA A 15 12.22 -41.71 7.33
N ALA A 16 13.25 -40.86 7.38
CA ALA A 16 13.08 -39.46 7.77
C ALA A 16 12.23 -38.75 6.70
N VAL A 17 10.95 -38.59 6.99
CA VAL A 17 10.07 -37.69 6.22
C VAL A 17 10.53 -36.29 6.53
N SER A 18 11.40 -35.74 5.69
CA SER A 18 11.75 -34.30 5.73
C SER A 18 10.53 -33.50 5.26
N GLY A 19 9.61 -33.25 6.14
CA GLY A 19 8.56 -32.26 5.94
C GLY A 19 9.24 -30.89 5.72
N LYS A 20 9.15 -30.33 4.51
CA LYS A 20 9.51 -28.92 4.31
C LYS A 20 8.68 -28.11 5.28
N ALA A 21 9.34 -27.47 6.26
CA ALA A 21 8.67 -26.49 7.12
C ALA A 21 8.00 -25.46 6.22
N ALA A 22 6.69 -25.28 6.40
CA ALA A 22 5.96 -24.26 5.65
C ALA A 22 6.58 -22.90 5.96
N ASN A 23 6.86 -22.09 4.90
CA ASN A 23 7.34 -20.74 5.11
C ASN A 23 6.33 -19.98 6.01
N PRO A 24 6.80 -19.28 7.05
CA PRO A 24 5.92 -18.52 7.92
C PRO A 24 5.15 -17.48 7.12
N GLN A 25 3.87 -17.31 7.44
CA GLN A 25 3.04 -16.30 6.80
C GLN A 25 3.62 -14.90 7.02
N LYS A 26 3.58 -14.08 5.97
CA LYS A 26 3.94 -12.66 6.04
C LYS A 26 2.77 -11.89 6.64
N ARG A 27 3.04 -10.95 7.53
CA ARG A 27 2.02 -10.15 8.19
C ARG A 27 1.87 -8.79 7.52
N VAL A 28 0.63 -8.46 7.17
CA VAL A 28 0.25 -7.18 6.56
C VAL A 28 -0.63 -6.41 7.55
N LEU A 29 -0.21 -5.21 7.92
CA LEU A 29 -1.04 -4.28 8.69
C LEU A 29 -1.87 -3.45 7.72
N CYS A 30 -3.18 -3.58 7.78
CA CYS A 30 -4.13 -2.79 7.03
C CYS A 30 -4.67 -1.66 7.92
N ILE A 31 -4.31 -0.42 7.61
CA ILE A 31 -4.82 0.78 8.25
C ILE A 31 -5.89 1.32 7.31
N ALA A 32 -7.15 1.22 7.71
CA ALA A 32 -8.28 1.51 6.83
C ALA A 32 -9.21 2.56 7.45
N GLU A 33 -9.63 3.51 6.62
CA GLU A 33 -10.67 4.46 6.97
C GLU A 33 -12.00 3.74 7.20
N GLN A 34 -12.80 4.22 8.13
CA GLN A 34 -14.12 3.66 8.46
C GLN A 34 -15.19 4.74 8.53
N ASN A 35 -16.43 4.36 8.17
CA ASN A 35 -17.59 5.24 8.24
C ASN A 35 -17.48 6.52 7.41
N THR A 36 -16.86 6.42 6.25
CA THR A 36 -16.63 7.53 5.31
C THR A 36 -17.12 7.17 3.91
N PRO A 37 -17.15 8.10 2.97
CA PRO A 37 -17.44 7.81 1.56
C PRO A 37 -16.50 6.77 0.94
N HIS A 38 -15.28 6.59 1.48
CA HIS A 38 -14.27 5.66 0.98
C HIS A 38 -14.37 4.25 1.57
N GLN A 39 -15.34 3.99 2.45
CA GLN A 39 -15.54 2.66 3.05
C GLN A 39 -15.65 1.57 1.99
N GLY A 40 -16.33 1.86 0.87
CA GLY A 40 -16.48 0.91 -0.22
C GLY A 40 -15.16 0.43 -0.83
N PHE A 41 -14.18 1.32 -0.98
CA PHE A 41 -12.83 0.95 -1.43
C PHE A 41 -12.12 0.06 -0.40
N CYS A 42 -12.20 0.42 0.88
CA CYS A 42 -11.58 -0.36 1.95
C CYS A 42 -12.18 -1.77 2.04
N ASP A 43 -13.50 -1.89 1.89
CA ASP A 43 -14.21 -3.18 1.91
C ASP A 43 -13.85 -4.05 0.69
N ALA A 44 -13.74 -3.44 -0.49
CA ALA A 44 -13.31 -4.13 -1.71
C ALA A 44 -11.85 -4.61 -1.61
N ALA A 45 -10.95 -3.77 -1.07
CA ALA A 45 -9.57 -4.16 -0.79
C ALA A 45 -9.51 -5.33 0.20
N LYS A 46 -10.33 -5.28 1.26
CA LYS A 46 -10.43 -6.37 2.24
C LYS A 46 -10.89 -7.66 1.60
N ALA A 47 -11.96 -7.62 0.81
CA ALA A 47 -12.48 -8.78 0.11
C ALA A 47 -11.44 -9.38 -0.85
N TRP A 48 -10.72 -8.53 -1.57
CA TRP A 48 -9.65 -8.98 -2.46
C TRP A 48 -8.54 -9.67 -1.68
N LEU A 49 -8.05 -9.07 -0.58
CA LEU A 49 -7.01 -9.65 0.26
C LEU A 49 -7.45 -10.99 0.86
N ASP A 50 -8.67 -11.07 1.39
CA ASP A 50 -9.20 -12.30 1.98
C ASP A 50 -9.27 -13.46 0.96
N ASN A 51 -9.58 -13.14 -0.31
CA ASN A 51 -9.60 -14.12 -1.40
C ASN A 51 -8.21 -14.60 -1.82
N HIS A 52 -7.17 -13.74 -1.67
CA HIS A 52 -5.81 -14.02 -2.15
C HIS A 52 -4.80 -14.33 -1.03
N LYS A 53 -5.17 -14.21 0.24
CA LYS A 53 -4.25 -14.38 1.38
C LYS A 53 -3.53 -15.74 1.41
N LYS A 54 -4.20 -16.81 0.96
CA LYS A 54 -3.61 -18.14 0.89
C LYS A 54 -2.54 -18.23 -0.21
N GLU A 55 -2.82 -17.68 -1.38
CA GLU A 55 -1.90 -17.64 -2.52
C GLU A 55 -0.67 -16.78 -2.19
N LEU A 56 -0.89 -15.61 -1.58
CA LEU A 56 0.16 -14.67 -1.20
C LEU A 56 0.92 -15.10 0.08
N ASN A 57 0.45 -16.14 0.76
CA ASN A 57 0.96 -16.57 2.07
C ASN A 57 1.04 -15.43 3.09
N ILE A 58 -0.04 -14.65 3.18
CA ILE A 58 -0.14 -13.50 4.10
C ILE A 58 -1.19 -13.73 5.17
N ASP A 59 -1.00 -13.02 6.31
CA ASP A 59 -2.01 -12.79 7.33
C ASP A 59 -2.23 -11.29 7.49
N THR A 60 -3.48 -10.85 7.68
CA THR A 60 -3.85 -9.43 7.72
C THR A 60 -4.35 -9.04 9.10
N THR A 61 -3.84 -7.92 9.60
CA THR A 61 -4.34 -7.26 10.81
C THR A 61 -4.95 -5.92 10.42
N TRP A 62 -6.19 -5.66 10.85
CA TRP A 62 -6.94 -4.45 10.50
C TRP A 62 -7.03 -3.51 11.69
N VAL A 63 -6.70 -2.24 11.48
CA VAL A 63 -6.79 -1.17 12.48
C VAL A 63 -7.40 0.08 11.87
N ALA A 64 -8.15 0.82 12.68
CA ALA A 64 -8.73 2.12 12.34
C ALA A 64 -8.38 3.20 13.36
N ASP A 65 -7.70 2.85 14.45
CA ASP A 65 -7.26 3.77 15.50
C ASP A 65 -5.76 3.54 15.80
N LEU A 66 -4.99 4.58 15.67
CA LEU A 66 -3.53 4.58 15.85
C LEU A 66 -3.10 5.40 17.08
N SER A 67 -4.06 5.87 17.88
CA SER A 67 -3.79 6.75 19.04
C SER A 67 -3.06 6.06 20.18
N ASN A 68 -3.21 4.72 20.31
CA ASN A 68 -2.70 3.96 21.45
C ASN A 68 -1.90 2.71 21.04
N LEU A 69 -1.16 2.79 19.93
CA LEU A 69 -0.32 1.66 19.51
C LEU A 69 0.89 1.48 20.46
N PRO A 70 1.23 0.24 20.83
CA PRO A 70 2.41 -0.02 21.62
C PRO A 70 3.68 0.29 20.81
N LYS A 71 4.74 0.71 21.49
CA LYS A 71 6.05 0.95 20.89
C LYS A 71 6.54 -0.28 20.11
N GLY A 72 7.07 -0.05 18.90
CA GLY A 72 7.54 -1.11 18.01
C GLY A 72 6.40 -1.91 17.38
N TYR A 73 5.22 -1.30 17.25
CA TYR A 73 4.06 -1.97 16.67
C TYR A 73 4.29 -2.33 15.20
N PHE A 74 4.78 -1.38 14.39
CA PHE A 74 4.93 -1.54 12.95
C PHE A 74 5.95 -2.60 12.56
N LYS A 75 7.06 -2.72 13.26
CA LYS A 75 8.12 -3.72 12.98
C LYS A 75 7.67 -5.18 13.04
N ARG A 76 6.45 -5.43 13.52
CA ARG A 76 5.83 -6.77 13.53
C ARG A 76 5.29 -7.17 12.16
N PHE A 77 5.22 -6.23 11.21
CA PHE A 77 4.60 -6.41 9.90
C PHE A 77 5.62 -6.23 8.78
N GLN A 78 5.52 -7.05 7.74
CA GLN A 78 6.33 -6.92 6.54
C GLN A 78 5.82 -5.78 5.65
N VAL A 79 4.50 -5.51 5.69
CA VAL A 79 3.88 -4.45 4.89
C VAL A 79 2.89 -3.68 5.76
N VAL A 80 2.93 -2.35 5.66
CA VAL A 80 1.87 -1.44 6.10
C VAL A 80 1.11 -1.00 4.86
N LEU A 81 -0.17 -1.37 4.80
CA LEU A 81 -1.11 -1.02 3.74
C LEU A 81 -2.08 0.03 4.28
N MET A 82 -1.96 1.27 3.83
CA MET A 82 -2.79 2.40 4.24
C MET A 82 -3.88 2.65 3.19
N LEU A 83 -5.10 2.25 3.54
CA LEU A 83 -6.29 2.32 2.67
C LEU A 83 -7.12 3.54 3.05
N ASN A 84 -6.98 4.61 2.28
CA ASN A 84 -7.71 5.86 2.49
C ASN A 84 -7.64 6.46 3.91
N TYR A 85 -6.61 6.09 4.67
CA TYR A 85 -6.46 6.59 6.02
C TYR A 85 -5.58 7.84 5.99
N PRO A 86 -6.12 9.04 6.36
CA PRO A 86 -5.31 10.23 6.41
C PRO A 86 -4.26 10.07 7.52
N PRO A 87 -2.99 10.36 7.26
CA PRO A 87 -1.95 10.29 8.27
C PRO A 87 -2.25 11.16 9.48
N TYR A 88 -3.13 12.13 9.30
CA TYR A 88 -3.37 13.16 10.28
C TYR A 88 -4.83 13.64 10.28
N SER A 89 -5.73 12.95 10.94
CA SER A 89 -7.10 13.44 11.09
C SER A 89 -7.65 13.20 12.48
N ALA A 90 -8.34 14.21 13.06
CA ALA A 90 -9.21 13.99 14.20
C ALA A 90 -10.49 13.25 13.71
N PRO A 91 -11.01 12.25 14.45
CA PRO A 91 -10.58 11.76 15.75
C PRO A 91 -9.48 10.67 15.70
N HIS A 92 -8.97 10.33 14.53
CA HIS A 92 -8.05 9.21 14.29
C HIS A 92 -6.58 9.65 14.24
N ALA A 93 -6.24 10.77 14.87
CA ALA A 93 -4.88 11.27 14.93
C ALA A 93 -3.91 10.20 15.46
N TRP A 94 -2.78 10.09 14.82
CA TRP A 94 -1.68 9.26 15.30
C TRP A 94 -1.16 9.81 16.62
N SER A 95 -0.87 8.95 17.58
CA SER A 95 -0.07 9.39 18.72
C SER A 95 1.35 9.76 18.26
N LYS A 96 2.01 10.65 19.01
CA LYS A 96 3.42 11.03 18.71
C LYS A 96 4.35 9.81 18.73
N ASP A 97 4.05 8.81 19.55
CA ASP A 97 4.84 7.58 19.63
C ASP A 97 4.59 6.68 18.42
N ALA A 98 3.33 6.55 17.98
CA ALA A 98 3.00 5.81 16.76
C ALA A 98 3.62 6.48 15.51
N ALA A 99 3.59 7.81 15.43
CA ALA A 99 4.22 8.54 14.33
C ALA A 99 5.72 8.27 14.26
N ARG A 100 6.45 8.42 15.40
CA ARG A 100 7.89 8.12 15.46
C ARG A 100 8.22 6.65 15.17
N ASP A 101 7.41 5.72 15.63
CA ASP A 101 7.59 4.29 15.35
C ASP A 101 7.42 3.99 13.85
N PHE A 102 6.48 4.66 13.19
CA PHE A 102 6.29 4.55 11.75
C PHE A 102 7.43 5.22 10.96
N GLU A 103 7.88 6.41 11.35
CA GLU A 103 9.06 7.07 10.76
C GLU A 103 10.28 6.13 10.79
N GLN A 104 10.56 5.54 11.95
CA GLN A 104 11.64 4.59 12.12
C GLN A 104 11.45 3.33 11.25
N TYR A 105 10.24 2.79 11.19
CA TYR A 105 9.90 1.64 10.35
C TYR A 105 10.25 1.88 8.86
N ILE A 106 9.95 3.07 8.36
CA ILE A 106 10.25 3.46 6.97
C ILE A 106 11.73 3.78 6.77
N ASP A 107 12.30 4.62 7.65
CA ASP A 107 13.67 5.13 7.48
C ASP A 107 14.74 4.05 7.69
N GLU A 108 14.48 3.07 8.54
CA GLU A 108 15.39 1.93 8.76
C GLU A 108 15.13 0.75 7.81
N GLY A 109 14.02 0.77 7.05
CA GLY A 109 13.65 -0.32 6.15
C GLY A 109 13.22 -1.58 6.89
N GLN A 110 12.49 -1.42 8.00
CA GLN A 110 12.01 -2.54 8.81
C GLN A 110 10.87 -3.33 8.14
N GLY A 111 10.25 -2.74 7.13
CA GLY A 111 9.22 -3.33 6.28
C GLY A 111 8.91 -2.41 5.11
N SER A 112 7.74 -2.55 4.51
CA SER A 112 7.32 -1.85 3.29
C SER A 112 6.02 -1.06 3.49
N PHE A 113 5.77 -0.07 2.64
CA PHE A 113 4.57 0.77 2.69
C PHE A 113 3.84 0.79 1.35
N ILE A 114 2.52 0.69 1.40
CA ILE A 114 1.62 0.94 0.26
C ILE A 114 0.53 1.89 0.74
N GLY A 115 0.42 3.06 0.11
CA GLY A 115 -0.56 4.09 0.48
C GLY A 115 -1.51 4.41 -0.66
N PHE A 116 -2.76 4.70 -0.31
CA PHE A 116 -3.80 5.07 -1.26
C PHE A 116 -4.45 6.40 -0.88
N HIS A 117 -4.73 7.20 -1.89
CA HIS A 117 -5.63 8.34 -1.89
C HIS A 117 -5.44 9.28 -0.68
N HIS A 118 -6.24 9.12 0.39
CA HIS A 118 -6.14 9.93 1.62
C HIS A 118 -4.78 9.85 2.34
N ALA A 119 -3.89 8.94 1.96
CA ALA A 119 -2.55 8.90 2.54
C ALA A 119 -1.71 10.17 2.29
N THR A 120 -2.16 11.08 1.43
CA THR A 120 -1.55 12.41 1.21
C THR A 120 -2.30 13.58 1.85
N LEU A 121 -3.33 13.33 2.64
CA LEU A 121 -4.00 14.36 3.44
C LEU A 121 -3.24 14.60 4.74
N LEU A 122 -2.39 15.62 4.77
CA LEU A 122 -1.33 15.83 5.75
C LEU A 122 -1.70 16.84 6.85
N GLY A 123 -2.88 16.76 7.40
CA GLY A 123 -3.22 17.40 8.68
C GLY A 123 -3.45 18.91 8.73
N ASP A 124 -2.87 19.69 7.85
CA ASP A 124 -3.05 21.15 7.79
C ASP A 124 -4.36 21.57 7.10
N ILE A 125 -5.09 20.61 6.50
CA ILE A 125 -6.25 20.86 5.64
C ILE A 125 -7.55 20.95 6.43
N PHE A 126 -7.76 20.10 7.42
CA PHE A 126 -9.02 19.99 8.16
C PHE A 126 -8.94 20.55 9.58
N GLY A 127 -8.06 21.52 9.83
CA GLY A 127 -7.91 22.14 11.13
C GLY A 127 -7.30 21.23 12.20
N ALA A 128 -6.61 20.16 11.80
CA ALA A 128 -5.92 19.25 12.70
C ALA A 128 -4.63 19.84 13.33
N GLY A 129 -4.32 21.08 13.03
CA GLY A 129 -3.38 21.93 13.74
C GLY A 129 -1.95 21.88 13.22
N GLU A 130 -1.34 20.74 13.06
CA GLU A 130 0.06 20.64 12.64
C GLU A 130 0.23 19.65 11.50
N MET A 131 0.91 20.07 10.43
CA MET A 131 1.30 19.17 9.36
C MET A 131 2.39 18.22 9.85
N TRP A 132 2.26 16.95 9.55
CA TRP A 132 3.32 15.98 9.76
C TRP A 132 4.40 16.13 8.67
N GLN A 133 5.37 17.02 8.89
CA GLN A 133 6.37 17.39 7.88
C GLN A 133 7.15 16.20 7.36
N TRP A 134 7.56 15.26 8.24
CA TRP A 134 8.26 14.04 7.82
C TRP A 134 7.43 13.24 6.79
N PHE A 135 6.12 13.13 7.01
CA PHE A 135 5.24 12.39 6.09
C PHE A 135 5.07 13.14 4.76
N SER A 136 4.98 14.49 4.78
CA SER A 136 5.04 15.30 3.56
C SER A 136 6.31 15.01 2.76
N ASP A 137 7.46 15.05 3.41
CA ASP A 137 8.75 14.77 2.78
C ASP A 137 8.82 13.34 2.25
N PHE A 138 8.22 12.38 2.96
CA PHE A 138 8.09 11.00 2.52
C PHE A 138 7.24 10.88 1.24
N MET A 139 6.15 11.64 1.13
CA MET A 139 5.28 11.68 -0.05
C MET A 139 5.83 12.58 -1.18
N GLY A 140 7.04 13.10 -1.08
CA GLY A 140 7.67 13.93 -2.12
C GLY A 140 7.73 15.41 -1.79
N GLY A 141 7.47 15.79 -0.55
CA GLY A 141 7.51 17.16 -0.05
C GLY A 141 6.29 17.97 -0.47
N ILE A 142 5.15 17.33 -0.65
CA ILE A 142 3.89 17.91 -1.14
C ILE A 142 2.96 18.30 0.00
N ARG A 143 2.02 19.21 -0.34
CA ARG A 143 0.81 19.48 0.43
C ARG A 143 -0.39 19.34 -0.49
N TRP A 144 -1.46 18.77 0.00
CA TRP A 144 -2.73 18.76 -0.71
C TRP A 144 -3.19 20.19 -0.95
N LYS A 145 -3.72 20.47 -2.13
CA LYS A 145 -4.15 21.83 -2.53
C LYS A 145 -5.62 21.88 -2.86
N ASP A 146 -6.07 20.99 -3.71
CA ASP A 146 -7.43 20.98 -4.25
C ASP A 146 -7.76 19.62 -4.85
N TYR A 147 -9.02 19.41 -5.23
CA TYR A 147 -9.48 18.18 -5.85
C TYR A 147 -10.62 18.42 -6.82
N ILE A 148 -10.82 17.49 -7.74
CA ILE A 148 -11.99 17.49 -8.61
C ILE A 148 -13.14 16.87 -7.83
N SER A 149 -14.11 17.70 -7.40
CA SER A 149 -15.22 17.29 -6.53
C SER A 149 -16.25 16.38 -7.21
N THR A 150 -16.25 16.32 -8.54
CA THR A 150 -17.07 15.38 -9.31
C THR A 150 -16.23 14.21 -9.70
N LEU A 151 -16.67 12.99 -9.37
CA LEU A 151 -15.96 11.76 -9.78
C LEU A 151 -15.76 11.77 -11.30
N THR A 152 -14.50 11.69 -11.72
CA THR A 152 -14.07 11.99 -13.08
C THR A 152 -13.28 10.82 -13.64
N ASP A 153 -13.63 10.45 -14.88
CA ASP A 153 -12.85 9.47 -15.65
C ASP A 153 -11.55 10.13 -16.13
N ALA A 154 -10.46 9.39 -16.12
CA ALA A 154 -9.21 9.88 -16.70
C ALA A 154 -8.31 8.73 -17.17
N THR A 155 -7.53 9.02 -18.20
CA THR A 155 -6.48 8.14 -18.73
C THR A 155 -5.21 8.30 -17.89
N VAL A 156 -4.63 7.17 -17.51
CA VAL A 156 -3.35 7.11 -16.80
C VAL A 156 -2.31 6.49 -17.72
N ASP A 157 -1.17 7.15 -17.84
CA ASP A 157 -0.03 6.72 -18.63
C ASP A 157 1.09 6.22 -17.72
N VAL A 158 1.62 5.02 -18.01
CA VAL A 158 2.71 4.40 -17.28
C VAL A 158 4.05 4.93 -17.76
N GLU A 159 4.87 5.47 -16.85
CA GLU A 159 6.18 6.02 -17.17
C GLU A 159 7.32 4.99 -17.00
N ASP A 160 7.29 4.17 -15.96
CA ASP A 160 8.30 3.12 -15.77
C ASP A 160 7.70 1.71 -15.73
N LYS A 161 7.66 1.08 -16.90
CA LYS A 161 7.24 -0.31 -17.08
C LYS A 161 8.18 -1.35 -16.47
N ARG A 162 9.41 -0.97 -16.11
CA ARG A 162 10.38 -1.89 -15.52
C ARG A 162 10.21 -2.03 -14.01
N HIS A 163 9.54 -1.07 -13.39
CA HIS A 163 9.26 -1.16 -11.96
C HIS A 163 8.31 -2.34 -11.68
N PRO A 164 8.59 -3.19 -10.67
CA PRO A 164 7.79 -4.39 -10.39
C PRO A 164 6.29 -4.13 -10.22
N VAL A 165 5.90 -2.98 -9.67
CA VAL A 165 4.50 -2.56 -9.50
C VAL A 165 3.78 -2.43 -10.84
N MET A 166 4.49 -2.03 -11.92
CA MET A 166 3.94 -1.81 -13.26
C MET A 166 4.08 -3.03 -14.18
N LYS A 167 4.55 -4.15 -13.66
CA LYS A 167 4.68 -5.39 -14.45
C LYS A 167 3.34 -5.85 -14.99
N ASP A 168 3.28 -6.08 -16.30
CA ASP A 168 2.09 -6.55 -17.04
C ASP A 168 0.87 -5.58 -16.95
N VAL A 169 1.09 -4.33 -16.53
CA VAL A 169 0.11 -3.25 -16.63
C VAL A 169 0.15 -2.66 -18.04
N PRO A 170 -0.97 -2.35 -18.70
CA PRO A 170 -0.97 -1.66 -20.01
C PRO A 170 -0.20 -0.34 -19.96
N ASP A 171 0.35 0.11 -21.10
CA ASP A 171 1.07 1.40 -21.19
C ASP A 171 0.16 2.57 -20.79
N THR A 172 -1.10 2.45 -21.16
CA THR A 172 -2.15 3.43 -20.91
C THR A 172 -3.43 2.69 -20.51
N PHE A 173 -4.14 3.20 -19.49
CA PHE A 173 -5.40 2.63 -19.04
C PHE A 173 -6.34 3.71 -18.50
N LEU A 174 -7.65 3.42 -18.56
CA LEU A 174 -8.69 4.31 -18.04
C LEU A 174 -8.94 4.00 -16.55
N ILE A 175 -8.99 5.04 -15.73
CA ILE A 175 -9.59 5.00 -14.40
C ILE A 175 -10.93 5.72 -14.48
N GLU A 176 -12.02 5.01 -14.16
CA GLU A 176 -13.38 5.52 -14.23
C GLU A 176 -13.86 6.01 -12.86
N LYS A 177 -14.47 7.18 -12.83
CA LYS A 177 -15.19 7.74 -11.66
C LYS A 177 -14.37 7.71 -10.38
N ASP A 178 -13.15 8.26 -10.44
CA ASP A 178 -12.32 8.47 -9.26
C ASP A 178 -12.18 9.96 -8.93
N GLU A 179 -11.59 10.27 -7.80
CA GLU A 179 -11.34 11.61 -7.32
C GLU A 179 -9.85 11.96 -7.55
N TRP A 180 -9.58 13.11 -8.19
CA TRP A 180 -8.23 13.52 -8.56
C TRP A 180 -7.78 14.69 -7.70
N TYR A 181 -6.68 14.51 -6.97
CA TYR A 181 -6.07 15.52 -6.10
C TYR A 181 -5.03 16.35 -6.84
N THR A 182 -4.90 17.61 -6.46
CA THR A 182 -3.76 18.44 -6.83
C THR A 182 -2.97 18.82 -5.58
N TYR A 183 -1.69 19.09 -5.78
CA TYR A 183 -0.76 19.44 -4.71
C TYR A 183 -0.19 20.84 -4.93
N ASP A 184 0.37 21.45 -3.87
CA ASP A 184 1.01 22.77 -3.91
C ASP A 184 2.22 22.80 -4.84
N LYS A 185 2.86 21.65 -5.05
CA LYS A 185 3.99 21.47 -5.97
C LYS A 185 4.03 20.04 -6.52
N ASN A 186 4.80 19.86 -7.59
CA ASN A 186 4.97 18.56 -8.21
C ASN A 186 5.94 17.71 -7.37
N PRO A 187 5.59 16.45 -6.98
CA PRO A 187 6.47 15.58 -6.23
C PRO A 187 7.67 15.05 -7.02
N ARG A 188 7.65 15.12 -8.35
CA ARG A 188 8.60 14.47 -9.28
C ARG A 188 10.08 14.68 -8.94
N GLN A 189 10.45 15.85 -8.41
CA GLN A 189 11.85 16.12 -8.04
C GLN A 189 12.35 15.30 -6.84
N ASN A 190 11.41 14.77 -6.05
CA ASN A 190 11.70 14.10 -4.79
C ASN A 190 11.34 12.60 -4.79
N VAL A 191 10.64 12.14 -5.82
CA VAL A 191 10.16 10.75 -5.96
C VAL A 191 10.42 10.21 -7.35
N HIS A 192 10.38 8.90 -7.47
CA HIS A 192 10.39 8.22 -8.76
C HIS A 192 8.93 7.99 -9.20
N VAL A 193 8.51 8.68 -10.25
CA VAL A 193 7.14 8.58 -10.79
C VAL A 193 7.02 7.32 -11.63
N LEU A 194 5.98 6.54 -11.37
CA LEU A 194 5.67 5.30 -12.08
C LEU A 194 4.53 5.50 -13.10
N ALA A 195 3.61 6.44 -12.82
CA ALA A 195 2.52 6.80 -13.72
C ALA A 195 2.02 8.22 -13.45
N HIS A 196 1.50 8.87 -14.48
CA HIS A 196 0.83 10.15 -14.42
C HIS A 196 -0.55 10.08 -15.06
N VAL A 197 -1.44 11.03 -14.74
CA VAL A 197 -2.73 11.18 -15.40
C VAL A 197 -2.65 12.19 -16.53
N ASP A 198 -3.25 11.87 -17.69
CA ASP A 198 -3.49 12.85 -18.75
C ASP A 198 -4.69 13.72 -18.38
N GLU A 199 -4.42 14.93 -17.91
CA GLU A 199 -5.47 15.89 -17.52
C GLU A 199 -6.34 16.37 -18.68
N HIS A 200 -5.94 16.13 -19.94
CA HIS A 200 -6.77 16.41 -21.11
C HIS A 200 -7.86 15.36 -21.33
N SER A 201 -7.69 14.19 -20.72
CA SER A 201 -8.63 13.07 -20.79
C SER A 201 -9.77 13.15 -19.77
N TYR A 202 -9.80 14.13 -18.86
CA TYR A 202 -10.83 14.26 -17.84
C TYR A 202 -12.25 14.34 -18.42
N VAL A 203 -13.14 13.43 -17.96
CA VAL A 203 -14.56 13.39 -18.31
C VAL A 203 -15.40 13.24 -17.02
N PRO A 204 -16.18 14.29 -16.62
CA PRO A 204 -16.26 15.62 -17.26
C PRO A 204 -14.94 16.41 -17.15
N SER A 205 -14.72 17.34 -18.08
CA SER A 205 -13.52 18.19 -18.06
C SER A 205 -13.45 19.03 -16.78
N SER A 206 -12.22 19.28 -16.29
CA SER A 206 -11.97 20.07 -15.10
C SER A 206 -10.90 21.14 -15.33
N THR A 207 -11.01 22.23 -14.58
CA THR A 207 -9.97 23.29 -14.49
C THR A 207 -9.01 23.04 -13.32
N VAL A 208 -9.31 22.08 -12.43
CA VAL A 208 -8.43 21.66 -11.34
C VAL A 208 -7.35 20.79 -11.94
N ARG A 209 -6.13 21.34 -12.06
CA ARG A 209 -5.01 20.72 -12.80
C ARG A 209 -3.67 21.07 -12.19
N MET A 210 -2.68 20.21 -12.44
CA MET A 210 -1.26 20.42 -12.09
C MET A 210 -0.39 20.68 -13.34
N GLY A 211 -0.88 20.26 -14.53
CA GLY A 211 -0.10 20.24 -15.77
C GLY A 211 0.68 18.94 -15.93
N ASP A 212 1.78 18.76 -15.21
CA ASP A 212 2.43 17.47 -15.00
C ASP A 212 1.89 16.87 -13.71
N HIS A 213 1.16 15.76 -13.81
CA HIS A 213 0.34 15.24 -12.72
C HIS A 213 0.67 13.77 -12.35
N PRO A 214 1.73 13.52 -11.57
CA PRO A 214 2.03 12.20 -11.05
C PRO A 214 0.89 11.64 -10.18
N VAL A 215 0.54 10.38 -10.42
CA VAL A 215 -0.54 9.69 -9.67
C VAL A 215 -0.10 8.36 -9.05
N VAL A 216 1.03 7.79 -9.49
CA VAL A 216 1.67 6.65 -8.84
C VAL A 216 3.16 6.92 -8.72
N TRP A 217 3.71 6.79 -7.51
CA TRP A 217 5.15 6.99 -7.30
C TRP A 217 5.71 6.22 -6.13
N THR A 218 7.03 6.11 -6.09
CA THR A 218 7.84 5.57 -4.99
C THR A 218 8.90 6.57 -4.56
N ASN A 219 9.23 6.63 -3.27
CA ASN A 219 10.32 7.44 -2.74
C ASN A 219 11.54 6.56 -2.49
N GLU A 220 12.44 6.52 -3.47
CA GLU A 220 13.68 5.72 -3.43
C GLU A 220 14.74 6.27 -2.46
N ARG A 221 14.52 7.44 -1.85
CA ARG A 221 15.38 7.99 -0.80
C ARG A 221 15.16 7.32 0.55
N LYS A 222 14.07 6.54 0.69
CA LYS A 222 13.76 5.78 1.89
C LYS A 222 14.27 4.35 1.78
N LYS A 223 14.67 3.74 2.90
CA LYS A 223 15.15 2.34 2.89
C LYS A 223 14.01 1.34 2.71
N ALA A 224 12.82 1.66 3.24
CA ALA A 224 11.64 0.84 3.02
C ALA A 224 11.18 0.91 1.56
N LYS A 225 10.84 -0.23 0.96
CA LYS A 225 10.07 -0.23 -0.28
C LYS A 225 8.76 0.48 -0.01
N ASN A 226 8.36 1.38 -0.90
CA ASN A 226 7.14 2.15 -0.71
C ASN A 226 6.52 2.52 -2.05
N VAL A 227 5.19 2.56 -2.10
CA VAL A 227 4.46 3.06 -3.27
C VAL A 227 3.19 3.75 -2.80
N TYR A 228 2.87 4.85 -3.46
CA TYR A 228 1.63 5.59 -3.28
C TYR A 228 0.83 5.60 -4.58
N PHE A 229 -0.48 5.46 -4.44
CA PHE A 229 -1.48 5.58 -5.51
C PHE A 229 -2.43 6.71 -5.16
N GLN A 230 -2.56 7.71 -6.04
CA GLN A 230 -3.47 8.83 -5.82
C GLN A 230 -4.93 8.39 -5.90
N PHE A 231 -5.26 7.53 -6.86
CA PHE A 231 -6.61 6.96 -7.00
C PHE A 231 -6.89 5.94 -5.89
N GLY A 232 -8.16 5.81 -5.51
CA GLY A 232 -8.55 4.96 -4.39
C GLY A 232 -9.87 5.37 -3.74
N HIS A 233 -10.64 6.26 -4.37
CA HIS A 233 -11.92 6.71 -3.85
C HIS A 233 -12.99 5.61 -3.94
N SER A 234 -13.06 4.93 -5.07
CA SER A 234 -14.19 4.06 -5.42
C SER A 234 -13.88 2.56 -5.34
N ALA A 235 -14.83 1.78 -4.84
CA ALA A 235 -14.81 0.31 -4.89
C ALA A 235 -14.72 -0.23 -6.33
N SER A 236 -15.21 0.51 -7.32
CA SER A 236 -15.19 0.12 -8.74
C SER A 236 -13.77 -0.10 -9.28
N LEU A 237 -12.74 0.47 -8.65
CA LEU A 237 -11.35 0.21 -8.99
C LEU A 237 -11.01 -1.30 -8.96
N PHE A 238 -11.61 -2.07 -8.06
CA PHE A 238 -11.41 -3.51 -8.00
C PHE A 238 -12.10 -4.30 -9.14
N ALA A 239 -12.88 -3.64 -9.99
CA ALA A 239 -13.34 -4.17 -11.27
C ALA A 239 -12.43 -3.79 -12.45
N ASN A 240 -11.45 -2.87 -12.24
CA ASN A 240 -10.51 -2.44 -13.26
C ASN A 240 -9.28 -3.38 -13.32
N PRO A 241 -9.05 -4.10 -14.43
CA PRO A 241 -7.95 -5.07 -14.50
C PRO A 241 -6.57 -4.46 -14.31
N ALA A 242 -6.34 -3.22 -14.80
CA ALA A 242 -5.06 -2.53 -14.66
C ALA A 242 -4.80 -2.16 -13.19
N PHE A 243 -5.82 -1.63 -12.50
CA PHE A 243 -5.73 -1.34 -11.08
C PHE A 243 -5.47 -2.61 -10.26
N VAL A 244 -6.26 -3.67 -10.47
CA VAL A 244 -6.10 -4.94 -9.74
C VAL A 244 -4.71 -5.52 -9.96
N LYS A 245 -4.18 -5.42 -11.19
CA LYS A 245 -2.81 -5.86 -11.48
C LYS A 245 -1.76 -5.05 -10.70
N MET A 246 -1.88 -3.71 -10.66
CA MET A 246 -0.98 -2.86 -9.88
C MET A 246 -1.08 -3.15 -8.38
N PHE A 247 -2.29 -3.35 -7.85
CA PHE A 247 -2.53 -3.66 -6.44
C PHE A 247 -1.87 -4.99 -6.06
N GLU A 248 -2.09 -6.03 -6.85
CA GLU A 248 -1.45 -7.34 -6.68
C GLU A 248 0.09 -7.24 -6.72
N ASN A 249 0.60 -6.56 -7.74
CA ASN A 249 2.03 -6.36 -7.93
C ASN A 249 2.66 -5.58 -6.77
N ALA A 250 1.99 -4.53 -6.29
CA ALA A 250 2.47 -3.73 -5.15
C ALA A 250 2.61 -4.60 -3.89
N ILE A 251 1.62 -5.45 -3.60
CA ILE A 251 1.68 -6.37 -2.46
C ILE A 251 2.80 -7.39 -2.66
N LYS A 252 2.88 -8.05 -3.82
CA LYS A 252 3.94 -9.04 -4.10
C LYS A 252 5.34 -8.44 -4.03
N TRP A 253 5.50 -7.20 -4.49
CA TRP A 253 6.78 -6.50 -4.44
C TRP A 253 7.16 -6.06 -3.02
N ALA A 254 6.17 -5.67 -2.21
CA ALA A 254 6.35 -5.20 -0.84
C ALA A 254 6.68 -6.34 0.15
N LEU A 255 6.22 -7.57 -0.11
CA LEU A 255 6.49 -8.78 0.69
C LEU A 255 7.91 -9.32 0.50
#